data_0c454f03949f56a0769de54e2cd31f61
#
_entry.id   0c454f03949f56a0769de54e2cd31f61
#
_cell.length_a   1.000
_cell.length_b   1.000
_cell.length_c   1.000
_cell.angle_alpha   90.00
_cell.angle_beta   90.00
_cell.angle_gamma   90.00
#
_symmetry.space_group_name_H-M   'P 1'
#
loop_
_entity.id
_entity.type
_entity.pdbx_description
1 polymer ?
#
loop_
_entity_poly.entity_id
_entity_poly.type
_entity_poly.pdbx_seq_one_letter_code
_entity_poly.pdbx_strand_id
1 'polypeptide(L)'
;MAQKAGLTEEESQKFFPLYFEFQDKKKEINKQAWSIAKKGKAHETTDQEYEEIIDNFFDNQEAIIELEKEYIKKYREILSDKKIYMIYWAEIKFSRNMMKILQEMDDKKK
;
A
#
# COMPACT_ATOMS: atom_id res chain seq x y z
N MET A 1 0.67 -1.16 -16.47
CA MET A 1 -0.56 -1.17 -15.64
C MET A 1 -1.80 -0.70 -16.43
N ALA A 2 -1.75 0.48 -17.03
CA ALA A 2 -2.89 1.01 -17.79
C ALA A 2 -3.34 0.09 -18.92
N GLN A 3 -2.42 -0.47 -19.66
CA GLN A 3 -2.72 -1.37 -20.78
C GLN A 3 -3.43 -2.65 -20.33
N LYS A 4 -3.02 -3.20 -19.19
CA LYS A 4 -3.62 -4.43 -18.64
C LYS A 4 -5.02 -4.20 -18.09
N ALA A 5 -5.28 -3.00 -17.58
CA ALA A 5 -6.58 -2.63 -17.04
C ALA A 5 -7.54 -2.11 -18.12
N GLY A 6 -7.04 -1.88 -19.33
CA GLY A 6 -7.85 -1.39 -20.44
C GLY A 6 -8.27 0.07 -20.29
N LEU A 7 -7.45 0.90 -19.66
CA LEU A 7 -7.73 2.32 -19.48
C LEU A 7 -7.55 3.06 -20.79
N THR A 8 -8.46 3.98 -21.11
CA THR A 8 -8.30 4.91 -22.21
C THR A 8 -7.27 5.98 -21.80
N GLU A 9 -6.78 6.73 -22.79
CA GLU A 9 -5.85 7.82 -22.52
C GLU A 9 -6.46 8.87 -21.60
N GLU A 10 -7.72 9.22 -21.83
CA GLU A 10 -8.44 10.17 -20.97
C GLU A 10 -8.58 9.66 -19.55
N GLU A 11 -8.93 8.39 -19.39
CA GLU A 11 -9.04 7.77 -18.08
C GLU A 11 -7.70 7.75 -17.35
N SER A 12 -6.63 7.43 -18.06
CA SER A 12 -5.28 7.41 -17.50
C SER A 12 -4.85 8.79 -17.01
N GLN A 13 -5.15 9.84 -17.78
CA GLN A 13 -4.79 11.20 -17.41
C GLN A 13 -5.50 11.67 -16.13
N LYS A 14 -6.69 11.15 -15.87
CA LYS A 14 -7.46 11.49 -14.66
C LYS A 14 -7.13 10.58 -13.48
N PHE A 15 -6.85 9.32 -13.76
CA PHE A 15 -6.64 8.31 -12.72
C PHE A 15 -5.25 8.42 -12.09
N PHE A 16 -4.19 8.49 -12.88
CA PHE A 16 -2.84 8.42 -12.35
C PHE A 16 -2.48 9.55 -11.38
N PRO A 17 -2.91 10.80 -11.57
CA PRO A 17 -2.66 11.83 -10.55
C PRO A 17 -3.27 11.48 -9.19
N LEU A 18 -4.49 10.92 -9.18
CA LEU A 18 -5.14 10.48 -7.94
C LEU A 18 -4.42 9.29 -7.32
N TYR A 19 -4.00 8.35 -8.16
CA TYR A 19 -3.27 7.16 -7.70
C TYR A 19 -1.94 7.56 -7.04
N PHE A 20 -1.18 8.44 -7.68
CA PHE A 20 0.09 8.90 -7.12
C PHE A 20 -0.10 9.71 -5.84
N GLU A 21 -1.16 10.52 -5.78
CA GLU A 21 -1.50 11.26 -4.57
C GLU A 21 -1.79 10.30 -3.41
N PHE A 22 -2.55 9.25 -3.66
CA PHE A 22 -2.81 8.22 -2.67
C PHE A 22 -1.52 7.53 -2.22
N GLN A 23 -0.66 7.16 -3.16
CA GLN A 23 0.61 6.50 -2.85
C GLN A 23 1.52 7.38 -2.01
N ASP A 24 1.54 8.68 -2.28
CA ASP A 24 2.33 9.63 -1.50
C ASP A 24 1.82 9.74 -0.06
N LYS A 25 0.50 9.81 0.11
CA LYS A 25 -0.12 9.86 1.45
C LYS A 25 0.11 8.57 2.22
N LYS A 26 -0.01 7.44 1.55
CA LYS A 26 0.25 6.13 2.14
C LYS A 26 1.71 6.02 2.58
N LYS A 27 2.63 6.49 1.75
CA LYS A 27 4.06 6.49 2.05
C LYS A 27 4.36 7.32 3.29
N GLU A 28 3.71 8.46 3.43
CA GLU A 28 3.89 9.33 4.59
C GLU A 28 3.41 8.64 5.88
N ILE A 29 2.26 7.98 5.83
CA ILE A 29 1.72 7.23 6.98
C ILE A 29 2.69 6.10 7.35
N ASN A 30 3.18 5.36 6.37
CA ASN A 30 4.14 4.27 6.59
C ASN A 30 5.46 4.77 7.15
N LYS A 31 5.90 5.94 6.72
CA LYS A 31 7.13 6.56 7.21
C LYS A 31 7.03 6.90 8.69
N GLN A 32 5.89 7.45 9.11
CA GLN A 32 5.64 7.76 10.52
C GLN A 32 5.59 6.48 11.35
N ALA A 33 4.90 5.45 10.85
CA ALA A 33 4.81 4.16 11.53
C ALA A 33 6.19 3.51 11.68
N TRP A 34 7.02 3.59 10.64
CA TRP A 34 8.38 3.06 10.65
C TRP A 34 9.23 3.79 11.68
N SER A 35 9.11 5.12 11.75
CA SER A 35 9.84 5.95 12.71
C SER A 35 9.52 5.55 14.15
N ILE A 36 8.24 5.28 14.44
CA ILE A 36 7.80 4.84 15.76
C ILE A 36 8.29 3.43 16.05
N ALA A 37 8.22 2.53 15.06
CA ALA A 37 8.65 1.14 15.22
C ALA A 37 10.16 1.04 15.51
N LYS A 38 10.96 1.92 14.94
CA LYS A 38 12.41 1.96 15.19
C LYS A 38 12.77 2.22 16.63
N LYS A 39 11.94 2.94 17.37
CA LYS A 39 12.18 3.26 18.78
C LYS A 39 12.28 2.01 19.63
N GLY A 40 11.59 0.94 19.24
CA GLY A 40 11.64 -0.34 19.93
C GLY A 40 12.97 -1.06 19.83
N LYS A 41 13.84 -0.66 18.90
CA LYS A 41 15.15 -1.28 18.69
C LYS A 41 16.32 -0.40 19.13
N ALA A 42 16.07 0.88 19.36
CA ALA A 42 17.15 1.86 19.60
C ALA A 42 17.71 1.84 21.01
N HIS A 43 16.94 1.35 22.00
CA HIS A 43 17.30 1.34 23.41
C HIS A 43 16.40 0.36 24.16
N GLU A 44 16.62 0.19 25.47
CA GLU A 44 15.74 -0.64 26.28
C GLU A 44 14.31 -0.14 26.20
N THR A 45 13.40 -1.02 25.79
CA THR A 45 12.00 -0.70 25.58
C THR A 45 11.16 -1.52 26.57
N THR A 46 10.24 -0.86 27.24
CA THR A 46 9.32 -1.53 28.18
C THR A 46 8.19 -2.23 27.41
N ASP A 47 7.54 -3.18 28.08
CA ASP A 47 6.38 -3.86 27.50
C ASP A 47 5.26 -2.89 27.15
N GLN A 48 5.07 -1.84 27.95
CA GLN A 48 4.09 -0.80 27.68
C GLN A 48 4.42 -0.05 26.40
N GLU A 49 5.70 0.25 26.18
CA GLU A 49 6.14 0.93 24.96
C GLU A 49 5.94 0.04 23.74
N TYR A 50 6.20 -1.27 23.86
CA TYR A 50 5.92 -2.22 22.78
C TYR A 50 4.45 -2.29 22.48
N GLU A 51 3.58 -2.27 23.49
CA GLU A 51 2.13 -2.27 23.30
C GLU A 51 1.71 -1.04 22.49
N GLU A 52 2.23 0.14 22.82
CA GLU A 52 1.93 1.37 22.10
C GLU A 52 2.39 1.30 20.64
N ILE A 53 3.55 0.70 20.39
CA ILE A 53 4.08 0.53 19.03
C ILE A 53 3.16 -0.38 18.22
N ILE A 54 2.73 -1.49 18.80
CA ILE A 54 1.83 -2.44 18.15
C ILE A 54 0.48 -1.77 17.84
N ASP A 55 -0.09 -1.08 18.81
CA ASP A 55 -1.36 -0.37 18.61
C ASP A 55 -1.24 0.70 17.52
N ASN A 56 -0.14 1.44 17.51
CA ASN A 56 0.12 2.45 16.48
C ASN A 56 0.22 1.82 15.09
N PHE A 57 0.84 0.65 14.99
CA PHE A 57 0.95 -0.07 13.72
C PHE A 57 -0.42 -0.38 13.14
N PHE A 58 -1.33 -0.90 13.98
CA PHE A 58 -2.68 -1.24 13.52
C PHE A 58 -3.52 0.00 13.23
N ASP A 59 -3.38 1.06 14.03
CA ASP A 59 -4.06 2.34 13.79
C ASP A 59 -3.65 2.91 12.43
N ASN A 60 -2.37 2.81 12.08
CA ASN A 60 -1.87 3.29 10.80
C ASN A 60 -2.39 2.46 9.64
N GLN A 61 -2.52 1.14 9.81
CA GLN A 61 -3.11 0.29 8.79
C GLN A 61 -4.58 0.63 8.55
N GLU A 62 -5.33 0.87 9.62
CA GLU A 62 -6.72 1.30 9.51
C GLU A 62 -6.84 2.64 8.79
N ALA A 63 -5.93 3.58 9.10
CA ALA A 63 -5.91 4.88 8.44
C ALA A 63 -5.65 4.74 6.94
N ILE A 64 -4.75 3.84 6.55
CA ILE A 64 -4.47 3.57 5.14
C ILE A 64 -5.69 2.99 4.43
N ILE A 65 -6.37 2.04 5.08
CA ILE A 65 -7.57 1.42 4.52
C ILE A 65 -8.68 2.47 4.31
N GLU A 66 -8.90 3.32 5.30
CA GLU A 66 -9.90 4.37 5.19
C GLU A 66 -9.56 5.36 4.08
N LEU A 67 -8.29 5.72 3.97
CA LEU A 67 -7.80 6.58 2.89
C LEU A 67 -8.03 5.93 1.52
N GLU A 68 -7.73 4.64 1.40
CA GLU A 68 -7.92 3.90 0.15
C GLU A 68 -9.38 3.87 -0.25
N LYS A 69 -10.29 3.67 0.70
CA LYS A 69 -11.73 3.70 0.44
C LYS A 69 -12.18 5.05 -0.12
N GLU A 70 -11.62 6.15 0.40
CA GLU A 70 -11.92 7.48 -0.11
C GLU A 70 -11.47 7.64 -1.56
N TYR A 71 -10.28 7.13 -1.90
CA TYR A 71 -9.77 7.21 -3.27
C TYR A 71 -10.52 6.29 -4.21
N ILE A 72 -10.98 5.14 -3.75
CA ILE A 72 -11.83 4.26 -4.56
C ILE A 72 -13.11 4.99 -4.99
N LYS A 73 -13.70 5.78 -4.10
CA LYS A 73 -14.87 6.59 -4.45
C LYS A 73 -14.54 7.56 -5.58
N LYS A 74 -13.37 8.19 -5.54
CA LYS A 74 -12.90 9.08 -6.59
C LYS A 74 -12.64 8.33 -7.90
N TYR A 75 -12.07 7.13 -7.82
CA TYR A 75 -11.81 6.30 -8.99
C TYR A 75 -13.11 5.89 -9.68
N ARG A 76 -14.17 5.63 -8.91
CA ARG A 76 -15.47 5.25 -9.45
C ARG A 76 -16.14 6.34 -10.27
N GLU A 77 -15.74 7.58 -10.06
CA GLU A 77 -16.21 8.70 -10.86
C GLU A 77 -15.57 8.73 -12.25
N ILE A 78 -14.41 8.09 -12.40
CA ILE A 78 -13.62 8.09 -13.62
C ILE A 78 -13.68 6.74 -14.33
N LEU A 79 -13.67 5.65 -13.56
CA LEU A 79 -13.51 4.28 -14.06
C LEU A 79 -14.68 3.40 -13.65
N SER A 80 -14.96 2.37 -14.46
CA SER A 80 -15.89 1.32 -14.06
C SER A 80 -15.27 0.45 -12.97
N ASP A 81 -16.11 -0.22 -12.20
CA ASP A 81 -15.63 -1.14 -11.16
C ASP A 81 -14.77 -2.26 -11.76
N LYS A 82 -15.09 -2.71 -12.97
CA LYS A 82 -14.28 -3.71 -13.66
C LYS A 82 -12.84 -3.24 -13.88
N LYS A 83 -12.67 -1.99 -14.31
CA LYS A 83 -11.34 -1.43 -14.54
C LYS A 83 -10.57 -1.26 -13.25
N ILE A 84 -11.25 -0.83 -12.17
CA ILE A 84 -10.66 -0.73 -10.84
C ILE A 84 -10.21 -2.11 -10.37
N TYR A 85 -11.06 -3.13 -10.53
CA TYR A 85 -10.73 -4.51 -10.18
C TYR A 85 -9.48 -4.98 -10.93
N MET A 86 -9.40 -4.68 -12.23
CA MET A 86 -8.25 -5.10 -13.05
C MET A 86 -6.94 -4.47 -12.59
N ILE A 87 -7.00 -3.20 -12.14
CA ILE A 87 -5.82 -2.52 -11.58
C ILE A 87 -5.35 -3.23 -10.32
N TYR A 88 -6.27 -3.52 -9.40
CA TYR A 88 -5.93 -4.20 -8.14
C TYR A 88 -5.45 -5.63 -8.39
N TRP A 89 -6.06 -6.33 -9.35
CA TRP A 89 -5.61 -7.67 -9.72
C TRP A 89 -4.16 -7.65 -10.21
N ALA A 90 -3.81 -6.67 -11.04
CA ALA A 90 -2.45 -6.52 -11.53
C ALA A 90 -1.45 -6.28 -10.38
N GLU A 91 -1.83 -5.48 -9.39
CA GLU A 91 -1.00 -5.22 -8.22
C GLU A 91 -0.81 -6.49 -7.37
N ILE A 92 -1.87 -7.24 -7.15
CA ILE A 92 -1.80 -8.50 -6.39
C ILE A 92 -0.90 -9.50 -7.10
N LYS A 93 -1.04 -9.63 -8.41
CA LYS A 93 -0.22 -10.53 -9.22
C LYS A 93 1.26 -10.13 -9.15
N PHE A 94 1.55 -8.84 -9.25
CA PHE A 94 2.91 -8.32 -9.14
C PHE A 94 3.50 -8.65 -7.76
N SER A 95 2.75 -8.41 -6.70
CA SER A 95 3.19 -8.68 -5.34
C SER A 95 3.50 -10.16 -5.11
N ARG A 96 2.66 -11.06 -5.66
CA ARG A 96 2.89 -12.50 -5.57
C ARG A 96 4.18 -12.90 -6.27
N ASN A 97 4.44 -12.34 -7.45
CA ASN A 97 5.66 -12.62 -8.19
C ASN A 97 6.90 -12.15 -7.41
N MET A 98 6.82 -10.98 -6.80
CA MET A 98 7.91 -10.46 -5.97
C MET A 98 8.16 -11.35 -4.76
N MET A 99 7.12 -11.77 -4.07
CA MET A 99 7.23 -12.67 -2.92
C MET A 99 7.87 -13.98 -3.30
N LYS A 100 7.48 -14.53 -4.45
CA LYS A 100 8.05 -15.78 -4.95
C LYS A 100 9.53 -15.66 -5.26
N ILE A 101 9.93 -14.56 -5.90
CA ILE A 101 11.34 -14.28 -6.20
C ILE A 101 12.16 -14.18 -4.93
N LEU A 102 11.68 -13.44 -3.94
CA LEU A 102 12.36 -13.29 -2.65
C LEU A 102 12.50 -14.62 -1.93
N GLN A 103 11.48 -15.47 -2.01
CA GLN A 103 11.50 -16.79 -1.40
C GLN A 103 12.55 -17.69 -2.06
N GLU A 104 12.63 -17.68 -3.39
CA GLU A 104 13.63 -18.42 -4.15
C GLU A 104 15.05 -17.97 -3.81
N MET A 105 15.26 -16.65 -3.66
CA MET A 105 16.55 -16.11 -3.28
C MET A 105 16.95 -16.55 -1.88
N ASP A 106 16.00 -16.61 -0.96
CA ASP A 106 16.25 -17.06 0.42
C ASP A 106 16.60 -18.53 0.46
N ASP A 107 15.93 -19.37 -0.33
CA ASP A 107 16.22 -20.80 -0.44
C ASP A 107 17.63 -21.06 -0.98
N LYS A 108 18.08 -20.23 -1.90
CA LYS A 108 19.42 -20.34 -2.47
C LYS A 108 20.54 -19.99 -1.48
N LYS A 109 20.22 -19.21 -0.47
CA LYS A 109 21.18 -18.81 0.57
C LYS A 109 21.40 -19.92 1.62
N LYS A 110 20.51 -20.88 1.67
CA LYS A 110 20.60 -22.03 2.55
C LYS A 110 21.42 -23.13 1.91
#